data_652ec2a3622b02c80192803d2e15a7d8
#
_entry.id   652ec2a3622b02c80192803d2e15a7d8
#
_cell.length_a   1.000
_cell.length_b   1.000
_cell.length_c   1.000
_cell.angle_alpha   90.00
_cell.angle_beta   90.00
_cell.angle_gamma   90.00
#
_symmetry.space_group_name_H-M   'P 1'
#
loop_
_entity.id
_entity.type
_entity.pdbx_description
1 polymer ?
#
loop_
_entity_poly.entity_id
_entity_poly.type
_entity_poly.pdbx_seq_one_letter_code
_entity_poly.pdbx_strand_id
1 'polypeptide(L)'
;TSDSHRHYTEGGSDFWPGEYSKTYVKAVPSHADILDGLRHGRVFVTTGDLISELDVVVQAGGRRAEIGEALQFARGSDVLVTIRVRDPDAANAAGRTPQVARIDLIIGDVTGPAADREAAANPTTRVARRFTAEDWRRNGEDIIVTHTLSGLTGDAYIRVRGTGGTELEPSPDPAGEDPWSDLWFYANP
;
A
#
# COMPACT_ATOMS: atom_id res chain seq x y z
N THR A 1 -13.83 2.68 0.75
CA THR A 1 -15.25 3.11 0.86
C THR A 1 -15.88 2.44 2.07
N SER A 2 -16.87 3.10 2.68
CA SER A 2 -17.58 2.54 3.83
C SER A 2 -18.63 1.51 3.43
N ASP A 3 -19.03 1.52 2.17
CA ASP A 3 -20.19 0.77 1.62
C ASP A 3 -21.47 0.90 2.45
N SER A 4 -21.62 2.03 3.15
CA SER A 4 -22.73 2.25 4.08
C SER A 4 -24.02 2.51 3.32
N HIS A 5 -24.97 1.58 3.41
CA HIS A 5 -26.29 1.66 2.81
C HIS A 5 -27.35 2.26 3.74
N ARG A 6 -27.11 2.24 5.06
CA ARG A 6 -28.11 2.60 6.08
C ARG A 6 -27.67 3.66 7.07
N HIS A 7 -26.45 4.20 6.90
CA HIS A 7 -25.85 5.22 7.77
C HIS A 7 -25.70 4.82 9.25
N TYR A 8 -25.58 3.52 9.52
CA TYR A 8 -25.24 3.03 10.86
C TYR A 8 -24.43 1.74 10.78
N THR A 9 -23.69 1.46 11.81
CA THR A 9 -22.78 0.33 11.90
C THR A 9 -23.40 -0.73 12.80
N GLU A 10 -23.69 -1.89 12.23
CA GLU A 10 -24.06 -3.09 13.01
C GLU A 10 -23.06 -4.23 12.80
N GLY A 11 -21.88 -3.90 12.21
CA GLY A 11 -20.91 -4.87 11.75
C GLY A 11 -21.15 -5.30 10.29
N GLY A 12 -20.34 -6.19 9.78
CA GLY A 12 -20.34 -6.59 8.38
C GLY A 12 -19.69 -5.54 7.48
N SER A 13 -20.25 -5.28 6.29
CA SER A 13 -19.73 -4.33 5.31
C SER A 13 -20.25 -2.89 5.46
N ASP A 14 -21.12 -2.64 6.44
CA ASP A 14 -21.73 -1.33 6.65
C ASP A 14 -21.01 -0.56 7.77
N PHE A 15 -20.13 0.38 7.36
CA PHE A 15 -19.37 1.23 8.28
C PHE A 15 -19.62 2.71 8.01
N TRP A 16 -19.51 3.54 9.05
CA TRP A 16 -19.47 4.98 8.85
C TRP A 16 -18.27 5.39 8.00
N PRO A 17 -18.40 6.41 7.13
CA PRO A 17 -17.28 6.92 6.36
C PRO A 17 -16.08 7.24 7.24
N GLY A 18 -14.91 6.68 6.91
CA GLY A 18 -13.68 6.82 7.67
C GLY A 18 -13.56 5.95 8.93
N GLU A 19 -14.51 5.08 9.21
CA GLU A 19 -14.44 4.14 10.33
C GLU A 19 -13.58 2.92 10.00
N TYR A 20 -13.81 2.28 8.86
CA TYR A 20 -13.12 1.06 8.48
C TYR A 20 -12.08 1.31 7.38
N SER A 21 -12.50 1.81 6.23
CA SER A 21 -11.63 1.99 5.07
C SER A 21 -11.34 3.48 4.85
N LYS A 22 -10.06 3.82 4.73
CA LYS A 22 -9.57 5.19 4.56
C LYS A 22 -8.64 5.30 3.37
N THR A 23 -8.81 6.36 2.57
CA THR A 23 -7.85 6.77 1.55
C THR A 23 -7.09 7.99 2.05
N TYR A 24 -5.78 7.86 2.12
CA TYR A 24 -4.87 8.96 2.46
C TYR A 24 -4.30 9.56 1.18
N VAL A 25 -4.27 10.88 1.12
CA VAL A 25 -3.72 11.65 -0.01
C VAL A 25 -2.55 12.48 0.48
N LYS A 26 -1.37 12.32 -0.11
CA LYS A 26 -0.22 13.16 0.18
C LYS A 26 -0.39 14.53 -0.49
N ALA A 27 -0.83 15.52 0.27
CA ALA A 27 -1.13 16.87 -0.18
C ALA A 27 -1.05 17.86 0.98
N VAL A 28 -0.82 19.14 0.72
CA VAL A 28 -1.14 20.19 1.70
C VAL A 28 -2.66 20.34 1.79
N PRO A 29 -3.22 20.83 2.93
CA PRO A 29 -4.67 20.87 3.14
C PRO A 29 -5.36 21.98 2.31
N SER A 30 -5.34 21.84 0.99
CA SER A 30 -6.08 22.66 0.04
C SER A 30 -6.83 21.79 -0.96
N HIS A 31 -7.99 22.23 -1.44
CA HIS A 31 -8.75 21.48 -2.45
C HIS A 31 -7.93 21.22 -3.72
N ALA A 32 -7.15 22.20 -4.17
CA ALA A 32 -6.33 22.07 -5.36
C ALA A 32 -5.27 20.98 -5.22
N ASP A 33 -4.53 20.97 -4.10
CA ASP A 33 -3.48 19.98 -3.86
C ASP A 33 -4.03 18.59 -3.58
N ILE A 34 -5.17 18.47 -2.90
CA ILE A 34 -5.85 17.18 -2.70
C ILE A 34 -6.24 16.59 -4.06
N LEU A 35 -6.87 17.38 -4.93
CA LEU A 35 -7.22 16.93 -6.28
C LEU A 35 -5.98 16.61 -7.13
N ASP A 36 -4.92 17.37 -6.99
CA ASP A 36 -3.64 17.10 -7.65
C ASP A 36 -3.02 15.80 -7.13
N GLY A 37 -3.02 15.58 -5.82
CA GLY A 37 -2.58 14.33 -5.21
C GLY A 37 -3.34 13.11 -5.71
N LEU A 38 -4.67 13.22 -5.83
CA LEU A 38 -5.51 12.17 -6.40
C LEU A 38 -5.18 11.91 -7.88
N ARG A 39 -5.03 12.95 -8.70
CA ARG A 39 -4.71 12.83 -10.13
C ARG A 39 -3.36 12.17 -10.38
N HIS A 40 -2.38 12.44 -9.54
CA HIS A 40 -1.05 11.87 -9.64
C HIS A 40 -0.86 10.57 -8.87
N GLY A 41 -1.94 10.04 -8.26
CA GLY A 41 -1.87 8.78 -7.53
C GLY A 41 -1.03 8.82 -6.25
N ARG A 42 -0.79 9.99 -5.66
CA ARG A 42 -0.10 10.14 -4.37
C ARG A 42 -1.00 9.70 -3.22
N VAL A 43 -1.41 8.44 -3.27
CA VAL A 43 -2.41 7.88 -2.36
C VAL A 43 -2.03 6.51 -1.85
N PHE A 44 -2.50 6.19 -0.66
CA PHE A 44 -2.60 4.84 -0.16
C PHE A 44 -3.96 4.62 0.51
N VAL A 45 -4.35 3.36 0.62
CA VAL A 45 -5.59 2.94 1.29
C VAL A 45 -5.24 2.01 2.44
N THR A 46 -5.97 2.10 3.54
CA THR A 46 -5.87 1.18 4.67
C THR A 46 -7.25 0.80 5.17
N THR A 47 -7.38 -0.40 5.73
CA THR A 47 -8.56 -0.84 6.47
C THR A 47 -8.25 -0.90 7.96
N GLY A 48 -9.26 -0.62 8.79
CA GLY A 48 -9.23 -0.80 10.24
C GLY A 48 -8.12 -0.05 10.97
N ASP A 49 -7.64 1.06 10.39
CA ASP A 49 -6.52 1.85 10.93
C ASP A 49 -5.23 1.07 11.11
N LEU A 50 -4.99 0.05 10.26
CA LEU A 50 -3.77 -0.75 10.33
C LEU A 50 -2.50 0.11 10.22
N ILE A 51 -2.54 1.17 9.39
CA ILE A 51 -1.47 2.16 9.28
C ILE A 51 -2.02 3.57 9.20
N SER A 52 -1.24 4.56 9.63
CA SER A 52 -1.60 5.98 9.54
C SER A 52 -0.73 6.78 8.58
N GLU A 53 0.46 6.29 8.22
CA GLU A 53 1.36 6.90 7.23
C GLU A 53 2.04 5.82 6.41
N LEU A 54 2.30 6.15 5.14
CA LEU A 54 3.09 5.31 4.23
C LEU A 54 3.94 6.19 3.33
N ASP A 55 5.25 6.01 3.40
CA ASP A 55 6.20 6.56 2.44
C ASP A 55 6.89 5.42 1.69
N VAL A 56 6.91 5.51 0.39
CA VAL A 56 7.70 4.64 -0.49
C VAL A 56 8.60 5.54 -1.31
N VAL A 57 9.90 5.35 -1.17
CA VAL A 57 10.91 6.13 -1.88
C VAL A 57 11.78 5.20 -2.69
N VAL A 58 11.92 5.48 -3.98
CA VAL A 58 12.85 4.79 -4.87
C VAL A 58 14.01 5.70 -5.24
N GLN A 59 15.22 5.16 -5.28
CA GLN A 59 16.45 5.92 -5.56
C GLN A 59 17.37 5.16 -6.51
N ALA A 60 17.87 5.86 -7.52
CA ALA A 60 18.91 5.36 -8.42
C ALA A 60 19.71 6.52 -9.02
N GLY A 61 21.02 6.39 -9.15
CA GLY A 61 21.88 7.39 -9.81
C GLY A 61 21.78 8.80 -9.22
N GLY A 62 21.58 8.93 -7.91
CA GLY A 62 21.42 10.22 -7.24
C GLY A 62 20.06 10.90 -7.41
N ARG A 63 19.11 10.25 -8.09
CA ARG A 63 17.72 10.70 -8.25
C ARG A 63 16.81 9.94 -7.31
N ARG A 64 15.65 10.53 -7.00
CA ARG A 64 14.61 9.89 -6.17
C ARG A 64 13.23 10.15 -6.76
N ALA A 65 12.28 9.26 -6.44
CA ALA A 65 10.85 9.44 -6.67
C ALA A 65 10.07 8.81 -5.50
N GLU A 66 8.84 9.27 -5.31
CA GLU A 66 7.91 8.82 -4.28
C GLU A 66 6.63 8.25 -4.91
N ILE A 67 5.64 7.85 -4.08
CA ILE A 67 4.35 7.35 -4.56
C ILE A 67 3.71 8.36 -5.54
N GLY A 68 3.29 7.87 -6.70
CA GLY A 68 2.69 8.67 -7.76
C GLY A 68 3.70 9.41 -8.64
N GLU A 69 4.99 9.15 -8.49
CA GLU A 69 6.06 9.77 -9.28
C GLU A 69 6.83 8.73 -10.10
N ALA A 70 7.51 9.19 -11.14
CA ALA A 70 8.34 8.35 -11.99
C ALA A 70 9.84 8.65 -11.81
N LEU A 71 10.64 7.60 -11.62
CA LEU A 71 12.10 7.67 -11.56
C LEU A 71 12.73 7.26 -12.90
N GLN A 72 13.52 8.15 -13.51
CA GLN A 72 14.35 7.80 -14.65
C GLN A 72 15.74 7.34 -14.18
N PHE A 73 16.17 6.17 -14.65
CA PHE A 73 17.45 5.55 -14.32
C PHE A 73 18.11 4.88 -15.54
N ALA A 74 19.39 4.60 -15.48
CA ALA A 74 20.10 3.89 -16.54
C ALA A 74 19.75 2.39 -16.51
N ARG A 75 19.55 1.78 -17.68
CA ARG A 75 19.27 0.33 -17.79
C ARG A 75 20.36 -0.48 -17.10
N GLY A 76 19.95 -1.52 -16.38
CA GLY A 76 20.84 -2.37 -15.61
C GLY A 76 21.29 -1.76 -14.28
N SER A 77 20.76 -0.61 -13.89
CA SER A 77 21.04 -0.02 -12.57
C SER A 77 20.30 -0.75 -11.47
N ASP A 78 20.87 -0.64 -10.29
CA ASP A 78 20.21 -1.00 -9.05
C ASP A 78 19.31 0.15 -8.59
N VAL A 79 18.12 -0.18 -8.11
CA VAL A 79 17.16 0.77 -7.54
C VAL A 79 16.95 0.43 -6.07
N LEU A 80 17.35 1.33 -5.19
CA LEU A 80 17.10 1.22 -3.75
C LEU A 80 15.65 1.62 -3.47
N VAL A 81 14.90 0.75 -2.83
CA VAL A 81 13.55 1.00 -2.34
C VAL A 81 13.61 1.15 -0.83
N THR A 82 13.06 2.24 -0.30
CA THR A 82 12.86 2.45 1.13
C THR A 82 11.37 2.58 1.39
N ILE A 83 10.85 1.79 2.32
CA ILE A 83 9.45 1.82 2.74
C ILE A 83 9.43 2.20 4.22
N ARG A 84 8.69 3.25 4.57
CA ARG A 84 8.35 3.61 5.95
C ARG A 84 6.85 3.49 6.13
N VAL A 85 6.46 2.76 7.15
CA VAL A 85 5.06 2.57 7.54
C VAL A 85 4.92 3.05 8.98
N ARG A 86 3.90 3.83 9.28
CA ARG A 86 3.53 4.16 10.65
C ARG A 86 2.40 3.25 11.10
N ASP A 87 2.73 2.39 12.04
CA ASP A 87 1.91 1.35 12.67
C ASP A 87 1.49 1.86 14.07
N PRO A 88 0.30 2.51 14.18
CA PRO A 88 -0.05 3.25 15.39
C PRO A 88 -0.40 2.33 16.57
N ASP A 89 0.04 2.69 17.76
CA ASP A 89 -0.34 2.03 19.02
C ASP A 89 -1.73 2.47 19.53
N ALA A 90 -2.63 2.85 18.61
CA ALA A 90 -3.96 3.34 18.94
C ALA A 90 -5.03 2.29 18.64
N ALA A 91 -6.11 2.31 19.43
CA ALA A 91 -7.26 1.46 19.15
C ALA A 91 -8.04 2.01 17.95
N ASN A 92 -8.43 1.12 17.04
CA ASN A 92 -9.34 1.41 15.94
C ASN A 92 -10.82 1.50 16.40
N ALA A 93 -11.74 1.70 15.47
CA ALA A 93 -13.16 1.81 15.78
C ALA A 93 -13.76 0.55 16.43
N ALA A 94 -13.17 -0.63 16.22
CA ALA A 94 -13.55 -1.87 16.90
C ALA A 94 -12.92 -2.02 18.31
N GLY A 95 -12.15 -1.03 18.78
CA GLY A 95 -11.46 -1.12 20.07
C GLY A 95 -10.25 -2.05 20.07
N ARG A 96 -9.74 -2.42 18.88
CA ARG A 96 -8.55 -3.27 18.70
C ARG A 96 -7.35 -2.42 18.32
N THR A 97 -6.16 -2.82 18.72
CA THR A 97 -4.89 -2.22 18.29
C THR A 97 -4.25 -3.16 17.26
N PRO A 98 -4.54 -2.98 15.96
CA PRO A 98 -3.96 -3.81 14.92
C PRO A 98 -2.47 -3.53 14.81
N GLN A 99 -1.71 -4.50 14.32
CA GLN A 99 -0.28 -4.35 14.07
C GLN A 99 0.06 -4.90 12.69
N VAL A 100 1.02 -4.26 12.02
CA VAL A 100 1.54 -4.74 10.75
C VAL A 100 2.34 -6.02 10.99
N ALA A 101 1.91 -7.12 10.38
CA ALA A 101 2.59 -8.42 10.43
C ALA A 101 3.51 -8.65 9.22
N ARG A 102 3.17 -8.07 8.06
CA ARG A 102 3.93 -8.24 6.81
C ARG A 102 3.80 -7.05 5.88
N ILE A 103 4.87 -6.77 5.15
CA ILE A 103 4.92 -5.80 4.05
C ILE A 103 5.42 -6.53 2.80
N ASP A 104 4.68 -6.42 1.69
CA ASP A 104 5.04 -6.99 0.39
C ASP A 104 5.47 -5.87 -0.57
N LEU A 105 6.66 -6.00 -1.14
CA LEU A 105 7.11 -5.19 -2.28
C LEU A 105 6.72 -5.92 -3.57
N ILE A 106 5.90 -5.28 -4.38
CA ILE A 106 5.36 -5.82 -5.62
C ILE A 106 5.98 -5.06 -6.79
N ILE A 107 6.38 -5.77 -7.83
CA ILE A 107 6.88 -5.21 -9.08
C ILE A 107 6.14 -5.84 -10.26
N GLY A 108 5.94 -5.06 -11.32
CA GLY A 108 5.45 -5.53 -12.59
C GLY A 108 6.02 -4.69 -13.73
N ASP A 109 6.19 -5.32 -14.89
CA ASP A 109 6.75 -4.65 -16.06
C ASP A 109 5.69 -3.77 -16.75
N VAL A 110 6.12 -2.62 -17.26
CA VAL A 110 5.31 -1.74 -18.11
C VAL A 110 5.67 -2.03 -19.55
N THR A 111 4.83 -2.82 -20.22
CA THR A 111 5.07 -3.29 -21.61
C THR A 111 4.21 -2.59 -22.66
N GLY A 112 3.56 -1.47 -22.28
CA GLY A 112 2.61 -0.75 -23.13
C GLY A 112 1.16 -1.23 -22.94
N PRO A 113 0.26 -0.90 -23.87
CA PRO A 113 -1.15 -1.31 -23.77
C PRO A 113 -1.30 -2.82 -23.73
N ALA A 114 -2.17 -3.32 -22.86
CA ALA A 114 -2.47 -4.75 -22.78
C ALA A 114 -3.00 -5.26 -24.14
N ALA A 115 -2.45 -6.38 -24.61
CA ALA A 115 -2.91 -7.03 -25.84
C ALA A 115 -4.34 -7.55 -25.68
N ASP A 116 -4.65 -8.06 -24.49
CA ASP A 116 -6.00 -8.43 -24.08
C ASP A 116 -6.47 -7.44 -23.00
N ARG A 117 -7.47 -6.62 -23.33
CA ARG A 117 -8.04 -5.63 -22.43
C ARG A 117 -8.97 -6.21 -21.38
N GLU A 118 -9.41 -7.44 -21.56
CA GLU A 118 -10.25 -8.18 -20.62
C GLU A 118 -9.40 -8.97 -19.60
N ALA A 119 -8.08 -9.01 -19.79
CA ALA A 119 -7.19 -9.65 -18.83
C ALA A 119 -7.25 -8.94 -17.47
N ALA A 120 -7.67 -9.65 -16.44
CA ALA A 120 -7.83 -9.14 -15.09
C ALA A 120 -6.50 -8.83 -14.38
N ALA A 121 -5.37 -9.34 -14.88
CA ALA A 121 -4.07 -9.22 -14.24
C ALA A 121 -2.94 -8.99 -15.25
N ASN A 122 -1.93 -8.23 -14.85
CA ASN A 122 -0.66 -8.17 -15.56
C ASN A 122 0.17 -9.42 -15.20
N PRO A 123 0.49 -10.31 -16.17
CA PRO A 123 1.20 -11.56 -15.90
C PRO A 123 2.64 -11.37 -15.39
N THR A 124 3.21 -10.17 -15.53
CA THR A 124 4.55 -9.86 -15.04
C THR A 124 4.55 -9.41 -13.56
N THR A 125 3.36 -9.16 -13.00
CA THR A 125 3.23 -8.74 -11.60
C THR A 125 3.64 -9.87 -10.67
N ARG A 126 4.55 -9.57 -9.76
CA ARG A 126 5.03 -10.52 -8.74
C ARG A 126 5.40 -9.82 -7.44
N VAL A 127 5.33 -10.54 -6.35
CA VAL A 127 5.94 -10.12 -5.09
C VAL A 127 7.45 -10.28 -5.21
N ALA A 128 8.19 -9.18 -5.24
CA ALA A 128 9.65 -9.17 -5.31
C ALA A 128 10.27 -9.55 -3.96
N ARG A 129 9.66 -9.08 -2.86
CA ARG A 129 10.11 -9.40 -1.49
C ARG A 129 8.93 -9.29 -0.52
N ARG A 130 8.90 -10.19 0.47
CA ARG A 130 8.07 -10.11 1.68
C ARG A 130 8.96 -9.77 2.85
N PHE A 131 8.53 -8.83 3.66
CA PHE A 131 9.22 -8.38 4.88
C PHE A 131 8.34 -8.71 6.08
N THR A 132 8.97 -9.23 7.12
CA THR A 132 8.37 -9.52 8.42
C THR A 132 9.14 -8.78 9.52
N ALA A 133 8.78 -8.98 10.78
CA ALA A 133 9.45 -8.34 11.91
C ALA A 133 10.97 -8.61 11.98
N GLU A 134 11.45 -9.66 11.32
CA GLU A 134 12.87 -9.98 11.23
C GLU A 134 13.63 -9.13 10.21
N ASP A 135 12.91 -8.54 9.24
CA ASP A 135 13.49 -7.81 8.11
C ASP A 135 13.51 -6.29 8.32
N TRP A 136 12.74 -5.75 9.26
CA TRP A 136 12.61 -4.30 9.42
C TRP A 136 13.24 -3.76 10.71
N ARG A 137 13.48 -2.46 10.71
CA ARG A 137 13.80 -1.72 11.94
C ARG A 137 12.54 -1.00 12.41
N ARG A 138 12.28 -1.08 13.72
CA ARG A 138 11.22 -0.31 14.36
C ARG A 138 11.82 0.85 15.15
N ASN A 139 11.25 2.03 15.01
CA ASN A 139 11.58 3.23 15.78
C ASN A 139 10.28 3.87 16.26
N GLY A 140 9.86 3.56 17.49
CA GLY A 140 8.52 3.87 17.97
C GLY A 140 7.47 3.17 17.11
N GLU A 141 6.54 3.93 16.57
CA GLU A 141 5.49 3.44 15.66
C GLU A 141 5.99 3.24 14.21
N ASP A 142 7.18 3.75 13.86
CA ASP A 142 7.69 3.64 12.50
C ASP A 142 8.37 2.28 12.26
N ILE A 143 7.91 1.58 11.22
CA ILE A 143 8.54 0.40 10.63
C ILE A 143 9.28 0.86 9.37
N ILE A 144 10.56 0.53 9.26
CA ILE A 144 11.40 0.92 8.13
C ILE A 144 12.09 -0.30 7.55
N VAL A 145 11.89 -0.50 6.23
CA VAL A 145 12.58 -1.53 5.45
C VAL A 145 13.29 -0.90 4.26
N THR A 146 14.38 -1.52 3.84
CA THR A 146 15.10 -1.18 2.61
C THR A 146 15.36 -2.43 1.78
N HIS A 147 15.26 -2.30 0.46
CA HIS A 147 15.52 -3.40 -0.46
C HIS A 147 16.12 -2.86 -1.77
N THR A 148 17.07 -3.57 -2.34
CA THR A 148 17.64 -3.25 -3.64
C THR A 148 17.04 -4.14 -4.71
N LEU A 149 16.39 -3.53 -5.69
CA LEU A 149 15.99 -4.19 -6.94
C LEU A 149 17.17 -4.10 -7.89
N SER A 150 17.86 -5.22 -8.12
CA SER A 150 19.09 -5.21 -8.90
C SER A 150 18.85 -5.39 -10.38
N GLY A 151 19.63 -4.68 -11.19
CA GLY A 151 19.75 -4.89 -12.62
C GLY A 151 18.49 -4.64 -13.42
N LEU A 152 17.66 -3.65 -13.06
CA LEU A 152 16.45 -3.34 -13.81
C LEU A 152 16.76 -2.88 -15.23
N THR A 153 16.21 -3.58 -16.23
CA THR A 153 16.49 -3.33 -17.65
C THR A 153 15.33 -2.75 -18.44
N GLY A 154 14.14 -2.71 -17.88
CA GLY A 154 12.91 -2.21 -18.52
C GLY A 154 12.14 -1.26 -17.62
N ASP A 155 11.09 -0.69 -18.17
CA ASP A 155 10.15 0.13 -17.43
C ASP A 155 9.32 -0.79 -16.51
N ALA A 156 9.18 -0.39 -15.26
CA ALA A 156 8.46 -1.16 -14.25
C ALA A 156 7.68 -0.24 -13.32
N TYR A 157 6.59 -0.74 -12.77
CA TYR A 157 5.93 -0.12 -11.65
C TYR A 157 6.25 -0.87 -10.36
N ILE A 158 6.23 -0.14 -9.26
CA ILE A 158 6.44 -0.66 -7.91
C ILE A 158 5.19 -0.34 -7.08
N ARG A 159 4.69 -1.32 -6.36
CA ARG A 159 3.60 -1.16 -5.38
C ARG A 159 3.99 -1.77 -4.06
N VAL A 160 3.40 -1.25 -3.00
CA VAL A 160 3.54 -1.80 -1.65
C VAL A 160 2.16 -2.15 -1.13
N ARG A 161 2.04 -3.30 -0.51
CA ARG A 161 0.88 -3.67 0.31
C ARG A 161 1.38 -4.27 1.62
N GLY A 162 0.52 -4.35 2.60
CA GLY A 162 0.83 -5.07 3.83
C GLY A 162 -0.42 -5.45 4.57
N THR A 163 -0.27 -6.32 5.55
CA THR A 163 -1.38 -6.88 6.33
C THR A 163 -1.01 -7.04 7.79
N GLY A 164 -2.03 -6.99 8.65
CA GLY A 164 -1.96 -7.44 10.04
C GLY A 164 -2.24 -8.94 10.20
N GLY A 165 -2.67 -9.62 9.13
CA GLY A 165 -3.00 -11.04 9.11
C GLY A 165 -1.84 -11.95 8.69
N THR A 166 -2.14 -13.24 8.55
CA THR A 166 -1.20 -14.28 8.13
C THR A 166 -1.36 -14.69 6.67
N GLU A 167 -2.43 -14.27 6.00
CA GLU A 167 -2.71 -14.60 4.61
C GLU A 167 -1.65 -14.03 3.66
N LEU A 168 -1.19 -14.86 2.71
CA LEU A 168 -0.15 -14.45 1.76
C LEU A 168 -0.70 -13.56 0.65
N GLU A 169 -1.96 -13.72 0.29
CA GLU A 169 -2.66 -12.96 -0.75
C GLU A 169 -4.04 -12.60 -0.23
N PRO A 170 -4.59 -11.43 -0.58
CA PRO A 170 -5.97 -11.11 -0.26
C PRO A 170 -6.90 -12.13 -0.90
N SER A 171 -7.83 -12.65 -0.17
CA SER A 171 -8.88 -13.57 -0.63
C SER A 171 -10.26 -12.98 -0.36
N PRO A 172 -11.31 -13.40 -1.07
CA PRO A 172 -12.67 -13.02 -0.71
C PRO A 172 -13.02 -13.53 0.70
N ASP A 173 -13.58 -12.66 1.51
CA ASP A 173 -13.98 -12.98 2.87
C ASP A 173 -15.12 -14.01 2.88
N PRO A 174 -15.05 -15.07 3.69
CA PRO A 174 -16.17 -15.97 3.85
C PRO A 174 -17.36 -15.24 4.51
N ALA A 175 -18.56 -15.69 4.19
CA ALA A 175 -19.78 -15.10 4.78
C ALA A 175 -19.74 -15.18 6.31
N GLY A 176 -19.87 -14.04 6.96
CA GLY A 176 -19.87 -13.94 8.43
C GLY A 176 -18.48 -13.81 9.06
N GLU A 177 -17.43 -13.64 8.28
CA GLU A 177 -16.11 -13.30 8.79
C GLU A 177 -16.15 -11.96 9.52
N ASP A 178 -15.33 -11.85 10.57
CA ASP A 178 -15.10 -10.60 11.26
C ASP A 178 -14.21 -9.68 10.40
N PRO A 179 -14.73 -8.57 9.86
CA PRO A 179 -13.97 -7.71 8.95
C PRO A 179 -12.73 -7.05 9.57
N TRP A 180 -12.57 -7.18 10.89
CA TRP A 180 -11.43 -6.65 11.63
C TRP A 180 -10.31 -7.68 11.84
N SER A 181 -10.44 -8.89 11.25
CA SER A 181 -9.48 -9.98 11.47
C SER A 181 -8.30 -9.94 10.52
N ASP A 182 -8.47 -9.46 9.28
CA ASP A 182 -7.46 -9.46 8.22
C ASP A 182 -7.30 -8.10 7.54
N LEU A 183 -6.81 -7.14 8.27
CA LEU A 183 -6.63 -5.78 7.80
C LEU A 183 -5.50 -5.64 6.80
N TRP A 184 -5.71 -4.79 5.79
CA TRP A 184 -4.75 -4.55 4.70
C TRP A 184 -4.50 -3.06 4.46
N PHE A 185 -3.33 -2.77 3.88
CA PHE A 185 -3.06 -1.49 3.24
C PHE A 185 -2.44 -1.67 1.85
N TYR A 186 -2.68 -0.70 0.98
CA TYR A 186 -2.24 -0.72 -0.41
C TYR A 186 -1.76 0.66 -0.84
N ALA A 187 -0.57 0.74 -1.45
CA ALA A 187 -0.08 1.95 -2.10
C ALA A 187 -0.40 1.92 -3.60
N ASN A 188 -0.57 3.09 -4.18
CA ASN A 188 -0.44 3.28 -5.62
C ASN A 188 1.03 3.10 -6.05
N PRO A 189 1.27 2.81 -7.34
CA PRO A 189 2.59 2.86 -7.92
C PRO A 189 3.23 4.23 -7.79
#